data_d20dd33596a7697c2e833a1d6a88db44
#
_entry.id   d20dd33596a7697c2e833a1d6a88db44
#
_cell.length_a   1.000
_cell.length_b   1.000
_cell.length_c   1.000
_cell.angle_alpha   90.00
_cell.angle_beta   90.00
_cell.angle_gamma   90.00
#
_symmetry.space_group_name_H-M   'P 1'
#
loop_
_entity.id
_entity.type
_entity.pdbx_description
1 polymer ?
#
loop_
_entity_poly.entity_id
_entity_poly.type
_entity_poly.pdbx_seq_one_letter_code
_entity_poly.pdbx_strand_id
1 'polypeptide(L)'
;MLLTSILGGGMSSRLFKEIREKRGLVYSVYCFPNYYTGSGFTGISAATDREQINEMMPVMIDEIKKMTNEKVSAEELVRAKSQMKAGMLMSLENSSAVAEKLARQLLLFNRYMPVDEMVEYIEAVTADDILKTAQKIFATKPTYTLVGNIDNHISYEEVQNLIKG
;
A
#
# COMPACT_ATOMS: atom_id res chain seq x y z
N MET A 1 -1.94 -3.52 5.86
CA MET A 1 -3.17 -3.03 5.20
C MET A 1 -3.34 -1.52 5.34
N LEU A 2 -3.43 -0.91 6.53
CA LEU A 2 -3.61 0.55 6.68
C LEU A 2 -2.49 1.36 5.99
N LEU A 3 -1.23 0.96 6.12
CA LEU A 3 -0.10 1.58 5.42
C LEU A 3 -0.31 1.62 3.91
N THR A 4 -0.66 0.50 3.30
CA THR A 4 -0.88 0.42 1.85
C THR A 4 -2.12 1.19 1.41
N SER A 5 -3.16 1.25 2.26
CA SER A 5 -4.33 2.10 2.02
C SER A 5 -3.97 3.59 1.98
N ILE A 6 -3.16 4.05 2.93
CA ILE A 6 -2.71 5.46 2.97
C ILE A 6 -1.78 5.77 1.80
N LEU A 7 -0.84 4.87 1.50
CA LEU A 7 0.14 5.10 0.43
C LEU A 7 -0.48 5.06 -0.97
N GLY A 8 -1.30 4.04 -1.28
CA GLY A 8 -1.83 3.82 -2.63
C GLY A 8 -3.16 3.06 -2.69
N GLY A 9 -4.01 3.12 -1.66
CA GLY A 9 -5.26 2.35 -1.57
C GLY A 9 -6.50 3.03 -2.15
N GLY A 10 -6.38 4.09 -2.94
CA GLY A 10 -7.52 4.76 -3.55
C GLY A 10 -7.26 6.21 -3.89
N MET A 11 -8.29 6.93 -4.35
CA MET A 11 -8.18 8.33 -4.83
C MET A 11 -7.67 9.32 -3.77
N SER A 12 -7.86 9.03 -2.48
CA SER A 12 -7.37 9.87 -1.39
C SER A 12 -5.97 9.52 -0.92
N SER A 13 -5.32 8.50 -1.50
CA SER A 13 -3.98 8.05 -1.14
C SER A 13 -2.89 9.00 -1.63
N ARG A 14 -1.71 8.93 -1.03
CA ARG A 14 -0.59 9.81 -1.34
C ARG A 14 -0.12 9.65 -2.79
N LEU A 15 0.12 8.43 -3.25
CA LEU A 15 0.57 8.16 -4.63
C LEU A 15 -0.46 8.64 -5.65
N PHE A 16 -1.74 8.40 -5.41
CA PHE A 16 -2.78 8.84 -6.35
C PHE A 16 -2.81 10.37 -6.45
N LYS A 17 -2.80 11.07 -5.32
CA LYS A 17 -2.82 12.55 -5.29
C LYS A 17 -1.58 13.15 -5.95
N GLU A 18 -0.38 12.64 -5.58
CA GLU A 18 0.87 13.25 -6.02
C GLU A 18 1.22 12.92 -7.47
N ILE A 19 0.97 11.68 -7.90
CA ILE A 19 1.41 11.21 -9.21
C ILE A 19 0.31 11.39 -10.25
N ARG A 20 -0.94 11.04 -9.91
CA ARG A 20 -2.03 11.09 -10.87
C ARG A 20 -2.77 12.42 -10.90
N GLU A 21 -3.22 12.95 -9.75
CA GLU A 21 -4.02 14.17 -9.74
C GLU A 21 -3.19 15.41 -10.00
N LYS A 22 -2.07 15.58 -9.27
CA LYS A 22 -1.28 16.82 -9.37
C LYS A 22 -0.40 16.87 -10.62
N ARG A 23 0.12 15.73 -11.07
CA ARG A 23 1.12 15.67 -12.16
C ARG A 23 0.63 14.98 -13.42
N GLY A 24 -0.42 14.17 -13.35
CA GLY A 24 -0.93 13.45 -14.51
C GLY A 24 0.02 12.39 -15.09
N LEU A 25 0.98 11.90 -14.28
CA LEU A 25 2.07 11.04 -14.75
C LEU A 25 1.66 9.58 -14.94
N VAL A 26 0.49 9.16 -14.45
CA VAL A 26 0.05 7.77 -14.54
C VAL A 26 -1.42 7.67 -14.92
N TYR A 27 -1.75 6.61 -15.64
CA TYR A 27 -3.13 6.21 -15.85
C TYR A 27 -3.72 5.59 -14.58
N SER A 28 -2.94 4.73 -13.91
CA SER A 28 -3.31 4.13 -12.64
C SER A 28 -2.09 3.94 -11.76
N VAL A 29 -2.29 4.05 -10.44
CA VAL A 29 -1.30 3.73 -9.42
C VAL A 29 -2.01 3.15 -8.20
N TYR A 30 -1.47 2.07 -7.65
CA TYR A 30 -2.00 1.47 -6.43
C TYR A 30 -0.90 0.74 -5.65
N CYS A 31 -1.10 0.68 -4.33
CA CYS A 31 -0.25 -0.04 -3.41
C CYS A 31 -1.04 -1.19 -2.78
N PHE A 32 -0.47 -2.37 -2.71
CA PHE A 32 -1.13 -3.58 -2.22
C PHE A 32 -0.21 -4.43 -1.35
N PRO A 33 -0.75 -5.05 -0.30
CA PRO A 33 -0.02 -6.00 0.52
C PRO A 33 -0.29 -7.42 0.05
N ASN A 34 0.69 -8.30 0.19
CA ASN A 34 0.51 -9.74 0.06
C ASN A 34 1.02 -10.44 1.33
N TYR A 35 0.23 -11.36 1.87
CA TYR A 35 0.50 -12.04 3.14
C TYR A 35 0.60 -13.54 2.92
N TYR A 36 1.65 -14.15 3.45
CA TYR A 36 1.87 -15.58 3.50
C TYR A 36 2.22 -16.00 4.92
N THR A 37 2.13 -17.29 5.21
CA THR A 37 2.58 -17.82 6.51
C THR A 37 4.08 -17.57 6.68
N GLY A 38 4.43 -16.69 7.62
CA GLY A 38 5.83 -16.35 7.92
C GLY A 38 6.52 -15.36 7.00
N SER A 39 5.86 -14.86 5.94
CA SER A 39 6.43 -13.88 5.03
C SER A 39 5.37 -12.98 4.41
N GLY A 40 5.79 -12.02 3.60
CA GLY A 40 4.89 -11.14 2.85
C GLY A 40 5.67 -10.10 2.06
N PHE A 41 4.97 -9.40 1.18
CA PHE A 41 5.55 -8.26 0.47
C PHE A 41 4.52 -7.15 0.29
N THR A 42 5.01 -5.95 0.08
CA THR A 42 4.21 -4.81 -0.34
C THR A 42 4.62 -4.45 -1.77
N GLY A 43 3.65 -4.40 -2.66
CA GLY A 43 3.85 -4.01 -4.05
C GLY A 43 3.25 -2.65 -4.35
N ILE A 44 3.90 -1.90 -5.24
CA ILE A 44 3.34 -0.72 -5.88
C ILE A 44 3.30 -1.01 -7.37
N SER A 45 2.14 -0.83 -7.98
CA SER A 45 1.98 -0.98 -9.42
C SER A 45 1.48 0.33 -10.00
N ALA A 46 2.05 0.71 -11.14
CA ALA A 46 1.65 1.89 -11.89
C ALA A 46 1.59 1.58 -13.38
N ALA A 47 0.60 2.16 -14.06
CA ALA A 47 0.53 2.17 -15.53
C ALA A 47 0.74 3.60 -16.00
N THR A 48 1.74 3.78 -16.85
CA THR A 48 2.18 5.10 -17.31
C THR A 48 2.68 5.02 -18.76
N ASP A 49 2.80 6.16 -19.40
CA ASP A 49 3.45 6.26 -20.69
C ASP A 49 4.97 6.19 -20.55
N ARG A 50 5.62 5.68 -21.60
CA ARG A 50 7.08 5.52 -21.66
C ARG A 50 7.85 6.78 -21.25
N GLU A 51 7.40 7.94 -21.71
CA GLU A 51 8.08 9.21 -21.50
C GLU A 51 8.00 9.69 -20.04
N GLN A 52 6.99 9.24 -19.31
CA GLN A 52 6.70 9.70 -17.96
C GLN A 52 7.35 8.84 -16.86
N ILE A 53 7.89 7.65 -17.17
CA ILE A 53 8.50 6.74 -16.19
C ILE A 53 9.60 7.44 -15.37
N ASN A 54 10.48 8.18 -16.05
CA ASN A 54 11.64 8.84 -15.43
C ASN A 54 11.25 10.00 -14.50
N GLU A 55 10.10 10.63 -14.75
CA GLU A 55 9.55 11.66 -13.88
C GLU A 55 8.72 11.05 -12.75
N MET A 56 7.98 9.99 -13.01
CA MET A 56 7.13 9.31 -12.04
C MET A 56 7.93 8.67 -10.90
N MET A 57 9.04 8.00 -11.23
CA MET A 57 9.80 7.22 -10.25
C MET A 57 10.35 8.03 -9.07
N PRO A 58 11.01 9.19 -9.28
CA PRO A 58 11.43 10.04 -8.18
C PRO A 58 10.28 10.48 -7.26
N VAL A 59 9.13 10.84 -7.83
CA VAL A 59 7.95 11.25 -7.06
C VAL A 59 7.40 10.09 -6.23
N MET A 60 7.35 8.88 -6.80
CA MET A 60 6.92 7.68 -6.08
C MET A 60 7.85 7.38 -4.89
N ILE A 61 9.15 7.45 -5.11
CA ILE A 61 10.17 7.18 -4.08
C ILE A 61 10.12 8.25 -2.99
N ASP A 62 9.88 9.51 -3.33
CA ASP A 62 9.73 10.60 -2.36
C ASP A 62 8.54 10.35 -1.42
N GLU A 63 7.40 9.88 -1.94
CA GLU A 63 6.26 9.52 -1.09
C GLU A 63 6.55 8.30 -0.18
N ILE A 64 7.34 7.33 -0.65
CA ILE A 64 7.81 6.21 0.18
C ILE A 64 8.73 6.74 1.30
N LYS A 65 9.65 7.66 0.99
CA LYS A 65 10.52 8.29 1.99
C LYS A 65 9.75 9.06 3.05
N LYS A 66 8.73 9.83 2.64
CA LYS A 66 7.84 10.50 3.61
C LYS A 66 7.16 9.50 4.54
N MET A 67 6.74 8.33 4.02
CA MET A 67 6.15 7.27 4.86
C MET A 67 7.14 6.66 5.87
N THR A 68 8.44 6.69 5.57
CA THR A 68 9.49 6.15 6.47
C THR A 68 10.08 7.17 7.42
N ASN A 69 9.94 8.46 7.13
CA ASN A 69 10.56 9.53 7.90
C ASN A 69 9.55 10.29 8.78
N GLU A 70 8.28 10.29 8.40
CA GLU A 70 7.25 11.08 9.04
C GLU A 70 6.05 10.23 9.45
N LYS A 71 5.44 10.58 10.59
CA LYS A 71 4.17 9.98 10.98
C LYS A 71 3.06 10.43 10.01
N VAL A 72 2.16 9.51 9.70
CA VAL A 72 0.94 9.86 8.97
C VAL A 72 0.10 10.83 9.81
N SER A 73 -0.60 11.73 9.15
CA SER A 73 -1.48 12.68 9.84
C SER A 73 -2.66 11.95 10.51
N ALA A 74 -3.22 12.55 11.54
CA ALA A 74 -4.42 12.02 12.20
C ALA A 74 -5.57 11.85 11.21
N GLU A 75 -5.71 12.78 10.26
CA GLU A 75 -6.74 12.76 9.24
C GLU A 75 -6.56 11.58 8.27
N GLU A 76 -5.33 11.32 7.80
CA GLU A 76 -5.02 10.16 6.94
C GLU A 76 -5.33 8.85 7.67
N LEU A 77 -4.95 8.73 8.93
CA LEU A 77 -5.17 7.53 9.73
C LEU A 77 -6.66 7.27 9.97
N VAL A 78 -7.42 8.29 10.37
CA VAL A 78 -8.87 8.20 10.59
C VAL A 78 -9.58 7.79 9.29
N ARG A 79 -9.25 8.43 8.17
CA ARG A 79 -9.82 8.10 6.85
C ARG A 79 -9.52 6.66 6.44
N ALA A 80 -8.28 6.21 6.58
CA ALA A 80 -7.88 4.85 6.23
C ALA A 80 -8.59 3.80 7.10
N LYS A 81 -8.72 4.03 8.40
CA LYS A 81 -9.48 3.17 9.32
C LYS A 81 -10.96 3.09 8.93
N SER A 82 -11.58 4.24 8.66
CA SER A 82 -12.99 4.30 8.26
C SER A 82 -13.24 3.56 6.95
N GLN A 83 -12.37 3.76 5.96
CA GLN A 83 -12.44 3.07 4.66
C GLN A 83 -12.27 1.56 4.81
N MET A 84 -11.33 1.12 5.64
CA MET A 84 -11.09 -0.30 5.89
C MET A 84 -12.29 -0.97 6.60
N LYS A 85 -12.85 -0.32 7.61
CA LYS A 85 -14.05 -0.81 8.32
C LYS A 85 -15.25 -0.89 7.37
N ALA A 86 -15.49 0.16 6.59
CA ALA A 86 -16.57 0.17 5.61
C ALA A 86 -16.43 -0.98 4.60
N GLY A 87 -15.25 -1.16 4.00
CA GLY A 87 -14.99 -2.26 3.07
C GLY A 87 -15.18 -3.63 3.70
N MET A 88 -14.75 -3.79 4.95
CA MET A 88 -14.96 -5.04 5.70
C MET A 88 -16.44 -5.32 5.93
N LEU A 89 -17.23 -4.33 6.37
CA LEU A 89 -18.67 -4.50 6.60
C LEU A 89 -19.41 -4.80 5.30
N MET A 90 -19.12 -4.07 4.23
CA MET A 90 -19.73 -4.33 2.90
C MET A 90 -19.39 -5.73 2.39
N SER A 91 -18.21 -6.28 2.69
CA SER A 91 -17.84 -7.63 2.29
C SER A 91 -18.70 -8.72 2.94
N LEU A 92 -19.36 -8.43 4.06
CA LEU A 92 -20.25 -9.36 4.76
C LEU A 92 -21.57 -9.62 4.01
N GLU A 93 -21.94 -8.75 3.09
CA GLU A 93 -23.13 -8.93 2.24
C GLU A 93 -22.92 -10.00 1.15
N ASN A 94 -21.66 -10.36 0.87
CA ASN A 94 -21.31 -11.35 -0.14
C ASN A 94 -21.01 -12.70 0.52
N SER A 95 -21.86 -13.69 0.28
CA SER A 95 -21.76 -15.05 0.88
C SER A 95 -20.42 -15.74 0.54
N SER A 96 -19.92 -15.58 -0.70
CA SER A 96 -18.65 -16.18 -1.11
C SER A 96 -17.47 -15.52 -0.39
N ALA A 97 -17.48 -14.19 -0.21
CA ALA A 97 -16.46 -13.47 0.53
C ALA A 97 -16.47 -13.87 2.03
N VAL A 98 -17.65 -14.08 2.60
CA VAL A 98 -17.79 -14.57 3.99
C VAL A 98 -17.24 -15.98 4.11
N ALA A 99 -17.58 -16.88 3.20
CA ALA A 99 -17.10 -18.27 3.22
C ALA A 99 -15.56 -18.33 3.07
N GLU A 100 -14.99 -17.58 2.12
CA GLU A 100 -13.53 -17.49 1.95
C GLU A 100 -12.83 -16.93 3.20
N LYS A 101 -13.39 -15.87 3.78
CA LYS A 101 -12.85 -15.26 5.02
C LYS A 101 -12.85 -16.26 6.17
N LEU A 102 -13.95 -16.98 6.39
CA LEU A 102 -14.08 -17.98 7.45
C LEU A 102 -13.07 -19.12 7.24
N ALA A 103 -12.99 -19.66 6.02
CA ALA A 103 -12.05 -20.72 5.69
C ALA A 103 -10.59 -20.26 5.92
N ARG A 104 -10.24 -19.07 5.48
CA ARG A 104 -8.91 -18.48 5.67
C ARG A 104 -8.58 -18.25 7.15
N GLN A 105 -9.53 -17.80 7.96
CA GLN A 105 -9.33 -17.61 9.39
C GLN A 105 -9.09 -18.95 10.11
N LEU A 106 -9.86 -19.97 9.80
CA LEU A 106 -9.67 -21.31 10.36
C LEU A 106 -8.31 -21.91 9.96
N LEU A 107 -7.94 -21.80 8.69
CA LEU A 107 -6.65 -22.33 8.20
C LEU A 107 -5.43 -21.62 8.80
N LEU A 108 -5.49 -20.30 8.98
CA LEU A 108 -4.35 -19.51 9.43
C LEU A 108 -4.27 -19.35 10.94
N PHE A 109 -5.42 -19.24 11.61
CA PHE A 109 -5.49 -18.90 13.05
C PHE A 109 -6.13 -20.00 13.89
N ASN A 110 -6.64 -21.08 13.26
CA ASN A 110 -7.40 -22.16 13.90
C ASN A 110 -8.57 -21.65 14.76
N ARG A 111 -9.12 -20.50 14.41
CA ARG A 111 -10.27 -19.91 15.09
C ARG A 111 -11.06 -18.95 14.17
N TYR A 112 -12.29 -18.72 14.54
CA TYR A 112 -13.09 -17.61 14.02
C TYR A 112 -12.73 -16.32 14.77
N MET A 113 -12.62 -15.23 14.02
CA MET A 113 -12.40 -13.88 14.55
C MET A 113 -13.67 -13.05 14.32
N PRO A 114 -14.41 -12.69 15.38
CA PRO A 114 -15.59 -11.84 15.27
C PRO A 114 -15.29 -10.49 14.60
N VAL A 115 -16.30 -9.92 13.98
CA VAL A 115 -16.16 -8.60 13.31
C VAL A 115 -15.74 -7.52 14.28
N ASP A 116 -16.31 -7.52 15.48
CA ASP A 116 -16.00 -6.53 16.53
C ASP A 116 -14.53 -6.60 16.95
N GLU A 117 -13.98 -7.81 17.13
CA GLU A 117 -12.57 -8.02 17.42
C GLU A 117 -11.66 -7.46 16.28
N MET A 118 -12.07 -7.65 15.03
CA MET A 118 -11.32 -7.09 13.89
C MET A 118 -11.39 -5.56 13.86
N VAL A 119 -12.53 -4.98 14.21
CA VAL A 119 -12.70 -3.52 14.35
C VAL A 119 -11.77 -2.99 15.46
N GLU A 120 -11.69 -3.66 16.60
CA GLU A 120 -10.79 -3.29 17.69
C GLU A 120 -9.32 -3.29 17.23
N TYR A 121 -8.87 -4.30 16.49
CA TYR A 121 -7.52 -4.32 15.92
C TYR A 121 -7.26 -3.16 14.95
N ILE A 122 -8.23 -2.80 14.12
CA ILE A 122 -8.11 -1.65 13.21
C ILE A 122 -8.00 -0.36 14.02
N GLU A 123 -8.84 -0.19 15.05
CA GLU A 123 -8.84 1.03 15.87
C GLU A 123 -7.60 1.16 16.76
N ALA A 124 -7.03 0.07 17.19
CA ALA A 124 -5.82 0.07 18.02
C ALA A 124 -4.57 0.56 17.27
N VAL A 125 -4.55 0.52 15.93
CA VAL A 125 -3.37 0.93 15.16
C VAL A 125 -3.10 2.42 15.32
N THR A 126 -1.87 2.76 15.63
CA THR A 126 -1.40 4.15 15.80
C THR A 126 -0.58 4.64 14.60
N ALA A 127 -0.35 5.95 14.52
CA ALA A 127 0.57 6.52 13.51
C ALA A 127 2.01 6.02 13.70
N ASP A 128 2.42 5.72 14.93
CA ASP A 128 3.72 5.11 15.24
C ASP A 128 3.85 3.69 14.68
N ASP A 129 2.77 2.90 14.73
CA ASP A 129 2.77 1.55 14.17
C ASP A 129 2.90 1.58 12.65
N ILE A 130 2.24 2.55 12.00
CA ILE A 130 2.37 2.78 10.56
C ILE A 130 3.82 3.15 10.21
N LEU A 131 4.43 4.10 10.92
CA LEU A 131 5.80 4.54 10.70
C LEU A 131 6.80 3.38 10.87
N LYS A 132 6.74 2.67 11.99
CA LYS A 132 7.61 1.50 12.26
C LYS A 132 7.45 0.41 11.19
N THR A 133 6.22 0.17 10.75
CA THR A 133 5.93 -0.81 9.69
C THR A 133 6.51 -0.37 8.35
N ALA A 134 6.38 0.92 8.00
CA ALA A 134 6.97 1.48 6.79
C ALA A 134 8.50 1.35 6.81
N GLN A 135 9.13 1.74 7.91
CA GLN A 135 10.58 1.61 8.09
C GLN A 135 11.06 0.17 7.91
N LYS A 136 10.34 -0.79 8.49
CA LYS A 136 10.68 -2.21 8.36
C LYS A 136 10.55 -2.74 6.93
N ILE A 137 9.47 -2.39 6.23
CA ILE A 137 9.19 -2.87 4.87
C ILE A 137 10.17 -2.25 3.88
N PHE A 138 10.32 -0.93 3.90
CA PHE A 138 11.11 -0.19 2.91
C PHE A 138 12.61 -0.16 3.21
N ALA A 139 13.08 -0.72 4.34
CA ALA A 139 14.50 -0.99 4.58
C ALA A 139 15.05 -2.13 3.71
N THR A 140 14.21 -2.95 3.12
CA THR A 140 14.62 -4.07 2.26
C THR A 140 14.91 -3.60 0.84
N LYS A 141 15.79 -4.34 0.14
CA LYS A 141 16.04 -4.07 -1.28
C LYS A 141 14.75 -4.32 -2.09
N PRO A 142 14.32 -3.38 -2.93
CA PRO A 142 13.15 -3.57 -3.77
C PRO A 142 13.42 -4.53 -4.93
N THR A 143 12.37 -5.17 -5.42
CA THR A 143 12.34 -5.75 -6.76
C THR A 143 11.70 -4.73 -7.70
N TYR A 144 12.32 -4.50 -8.85
CA TYR A 144 11.86 -3.56 -9.85
C TYR A 144 11.56 -4.32 -11.15
N THR A 145 10.36 -4.15 -11.68
CA THR A 145 9.91 -4.81 -12.90
C THR A 145 9.23 -3.78 -13.80
N LEU A 146 9.64 -3.75 -15.05
CA LEU A 146 9.02 -2.97 -16.12
C LEU A 146 8.52 -3.91 -17.21
N VAL A 147 7.35 -3.62 -17.76
CA VAL A 147 6.76 -4.36 -18.89
C VAL A 147 6.26 -3.37 -19.91
N GLY A 148 6.73 -3.51 -21.15
CA GLY A 148 6.35 -2.65 -22.27
C GLY A 148 7.54 -2.20 -23.10
N ASN A 149 7.39 -1.09 -23.83
CA ASN A 149 8.51 -0.44 -24.53
C ASN A 149 9.29 0.41 -23.52
N ILE A 150 10.39 -0.13 -23.05
CA ILE A 150 11.16 0.39 -21.90
C ILE A 150 12.53 1.00 -22.28
N ASP A 151 12.72 1.40 -23.54
CA ASP A 151 13.95 2.08 -23.94
C ASP A 151 14.12 3.41 -23.15
N ASN A 152 15.33 3.69 -22.68
CA ASN A 152 15.67 4.89 -21.90
C ASN A 152 14.91 5.05 -20.56
N HIS A 153 14.55 3.94 -19.93
CA HIS A 153 13.96 3.97 -18.58
C HIS A 153 15.01 4.15 -17.49
N ILE A 154 14.57 4.65 -16.33
CA ILE A 154 15.39 4.70 -15.12
C ILE A 154 15.87 3.28 -14.75
N SER A 155 17.16 3.13 -14.58
CA SER A 155 17.79 1.85 -14.23
C SER A 155 17.50 1.43 -12.79
N TYR A 156 17.69 0.14 -12.50
CA TYR A 156 17.56 -0.36 -11.12
C TYR A 156 18.56 0.30 -10.16
N GLU A 157 19.78 0.59 -10.62
CA GLU A 157 20.80 1.28 -9.81
C GLU A 157 20.38 2.71 -9.45
N GLU A 158 19.81 3.44 -10.41
CA GLU A 158 19.27 4.77 -10.17
C GLU A 158 18.10 4.74 -9.18
N VAL A 159 17.18 3.77 -9.32
CA VAL A 159 16.09 3.56 -8.35
C VAL A 159 16.65 3.28 -6.95
N GLN A 160 17.67 2.43 -6.82
CA GLN A 160 18.31 2.16 -5.54
C GLN A 160 19.00 3.41 -4.95
N ASN A 161 19.63 4.23 -5.79
CA ASN A 161 20.26 5.47 -5.34
C ASN A 161 19.22 6.49 -4.87
N LEU A 162 18.10 6.61 -5.57
CA LEU A 162 16.98 7.43 -5.14
C LEU A 162 16.43 6.99 -3.77
N ILE A 163 16.39 5.70 -3.47
CA ILE A 163 15.90 5.20 -2.17
C ILE A 163 16.90 5.50 -1.05
N LYS A 164 18.21 5.47 -1.32
CA LYS A 164 19.26 5.67 -0.31
C LYS A 164 19.51 7.14 0.04
N GLY A 165 19.38 8.05 -0.92
CA GLY A 165 19.54 9.50 -0.73
C GLY A 165 18.30 10.14 -0.15
#